data_9363f629a669c25e924400726c419caa
#
_entry.id   9363f629a669c25e924400726c419caa
#
_cell.length_a   1.000
_cell.length_b   1.000
_cell.length_c   1.000
_cell.angle_alpha   90.00
_cell.angle_beta   90.00
_cell.angle_gamma   90.00
#
_symmetry.space_group_name_H-M   'P 1'
#
loop_
_entity.id
_entity.type
_entity.pdbx_description
1 polymer ?
#
loop_
_entity_poly.entity_id
_entity_poly.type
_entity_poly.pdbx_seq_one_letter_code
_entity_poly.pdbx_strand_id
1 'polypeptide(L)'
;MSRVVLMVKKSLFLILALGFTIGFLAGHVCQKSAFDELTQQIADLERRNQDLTRWLQGNISLYEERIAILKDEAKRIANEATSLRSRLRILQSQANTTVLGIYFSPKGGCEAQIIWWINRANISIHILIYSFTLDSISDELINAYDRGVDVKVVFEKNQVTKHSEYQKLKAARVPVRNDTNPGFMHNKVMIIDGKIVLTGSFNWSVSAEKRNNENLIVIRSLYVARVYEEEFDKIWNNSV
;
A
#
# COMPACT_ATOMS: atom_id res chain seq x y z
N MET A 1 -26.92 -21.75 -17.33
CA MET A 1 -27.21 -22.38 -18.63
C MET A 1 -27.83 -23.78 -18.56
N SER A 2 -27.45 -24.68 -17.62
CA SER A 2 -27.94 -26.08 -17.66
C SER A 2 -29.43 -26.30 -17.31
N ARG A 3 -30.03 -25.46 -16.44
CA ARG A 3 -31.42 -25.68 -15.97
C ARG A 3 -32.51 -25.35 -17.00
N VAL A 4 -32.36 -24.28 -17.78
CA VAL A 4 -33.37 -23.88 -18.80
C VAL A 4 -33.39 -24.84 -19.96
N VAL A 5 -32.21 -25.24 -20.48
CA VAL A 5 -32.07 -26.23 -21.56
C VAL A 5 -32.62 -27.61 -21.14
N LEU A 6 -32.46 -27.99 -19.88
CA LEU A 6 -32.97 -29.24 -19.33
C LEU A 6 -34.52 -29.23 -19.17
N MET A 7 -35.11 -28.09 -18.80
CA MET A 7 -36.59 -27.95 -18.75
C MET A 7 -37.21 -28.02 -20.14
N VAL A 8 -36.65 -27.40 -21.15
CA VAL A 8 -37.16 -27.42 -22.52
C VAL A 8 -37.11 -28.86 -23.12
N LYS A 9 -36.00 -29.58 -22.87
CA LYS A 9 -35.88 -30.99 -23.29
C LYS A 9 -36.90 -31.93 -22.61
N LYS A 10 -37.17 -31.73 -21.31
CA LYS A 10 -38.17 -32.51 -20.55
C LYS A 10 -39.59 -32.23 -21.04
N SER A 11 -39.94 -30.97 -21.37
CA SER A 11 -41.26 -30.62 -21.92
C SER A 11 -41.47 -31.24 -23.28
N LEU A 12 -40.43 -31.26 -24.15
CA LEU A 12 -40.51 -31.88 -25.48
C LEU A 12 -40.73 -33.40 -25.39
N PHE A 13 -40.08 -34.09 -24.45
CA PHE A 13 -40.23 -35.52 -24.23
C PHE A 13 -41.63 -35.88 -23.72
N LEU A 14 -42.23 -35.06 -22.86
CA LEU A 14 -43.58 -35.23 -22.34
C LEU A 14 -44.63 -35.06 -23.46
N ILE A 15 -44.48 -34.10 -24.37
CA ILE A 15 -45.38 -33.82 -25.47
C ILE A 15 -45.36 -34.99 -26.47
N LEU A 16 -44.18 -35.55 -26.78
CA LEU A 16 -44.05 -36.74 -27.64
C LEU A 16 -44.65 -38.01 -27.06
N ALA A 17 -44.46 -38.23 -25.74
CA ALA A 17 -45.05 -39.36 -25.05
C ALA A 17 -46.59 -39.28 -24.99
N LEU A 18 -47.16 -38.08 -24.76
CA LEU A 18 -48.59 -37.86 -24.79
C LEU A 18 -49.18 -38.09 -26.19
N GLY A 19 -48.49 -37.63 -27.28
CA GLY A 19 -48.89 -37.86 -28.65
C GLY A 19 -48.93 -39.35 -29.03
N PHE A 20 -47.97 -40.13 -28.54
CA PHE A 20 -47.91 -41.58 -28.78
C PHE A 20 -49.00 -42.37 -28.06
N THR A 21 -49.36 -42.00 -26.81
CA THR A 21 -50.45 -42.67 -26.04
C THR A 21 -51.81 -42.34 -26.61
N ILE A 22 -52.06 -41.13 -27.08
CA ILE A 22 -53.34 -40.75 -27.74
C ILE A 22 -53.48 -41.44 -29.08
N GLY A 23 -52.42 -41.58 -29.87
CA GLY A 23 -52.42 -42.31 -31.14
C GLY A 23 -52.71 -43.83 -30.97
N PHE A 24 -52.23 -44.44 -29.88
CA PHE A 24 -52.48 -45.86 -29.58
C PHE A 24 -53.92 -46.13 -29.10
N LEU A 25 -54.52 -45.21 -28.35
CA LEU A 25 -55.93 -45.32 -27.89
C LEU A 25 -56.96 -44.97 -28.99
N ALA A 26 -56.60 -44.17 -29.96
CA ALA A 26 -57.45 -43.77 -31.09
C ALA A 26 -57.39 -44.73 -32.28
N GLY A 27 -56.65 -45.85 -32.16
CA GLY A 27 -56.34 -46.79 -33.29
C GLY A 27 -57.49 -47.54 -33.88
N HIS A 28 -58.75 -47.25 -33.51
CA HIS A 28 -59.90 -47.86 -34.10
C HIS A 28 -61.02 -46.94 -34.61
N VAL A 29 -60.95 -45.63 -34.44
CA VAL A 29 -62.04 -44.74 -34.88
C VAL A 29 -61.56 -43.29 -35.25
N CYS A 30 -60.31 -43.04 -35.53
CA CYS A 30 -59.93 -41.67 -35.96
C CYS A 30 -59.51 -41.64 -37.38
N GLN A 31 -60.22 -40.85 -38.17
CA GLN A 31 -59.95 -40.58 -39.59
C GLN A 31 -58.48 -40.15 -39.78
N LYS A 32 -57.86 -40.71 -40.84
CA LYS A 32 -56.47 -40.40 -41.26
C LYS A 32 -56.16 -38.88 -41.32
N SER A 33 -57.19 -38.06 -41.61
CA SER A 33 -57.10 -36.62 -41.65
C SER A 33 -56.76 -35.94 -40.27
N ALA A 34 -57.29 -36.42 -39.12
CA ALA A 34 -57.02 -35.86 -37.83
C ALA A 34 -55.59 -36.21 -37.33
N PHE A 35 -55.13 -37.41 -37.68
CA PHE A 35 -53.74 -37.81 -37.37
C PHE A 35 -52.70 -36.97 -38.16
N ASP A 36 -52.99 -36.77 -39.45
CA ASP A 36 -52.12 -35.95 -40.32
C ASP A 36 -52.09 -34.50 -39.85
N GLU A 37 -53.26 -33.95 -39.44
CA GLU A 37 -53.33 -32.59 -38.90
C GLU A 37 -52.55 -32.45 -37.59
N LEU A 38 -52.64 -33.41 -36.66
CA LEU A 38 -51.91 -33.40 -35.39
C LEU A 38 -50.39 -33.54 -35.63
N THR A 39 -50.01 -34.39 -36.61
CA THR A 39 -48.60 -34.54 -37.02
C THR A 39 -48.03 -33.22 -37.57
N GLN A 40 -48.85 -32.51 -38.33
CA GLN A 40 -48.46 -31.22 -38.89
C GLN A 40 -48.33 -30.13 -37.82
N GLN A 41 -49.23 -30.11 -36.82
CA GLN A 41 -49.15 -29.21 -35.69
C GLN A 41 -47.92 -29.49 -34.83
N ILE A 42 -47.58 -30.76 -34.60
CA ILE A 42 -46.34 -31.13 -33.86
C ILE A 42 -45.10 -30.64 -34.64
N ALA A 43 -45.04 -30.86 -35.94
CA ALA A 43 -43.89 -30.40 -36.74
C ALA A 43 -43.76 -28.86 -36.76
N ASP A 44 -44.86 -28.10 -36.74
CA ASP A 44 -44.83 -26.64 -36.66
C ASP A 44 -44.38 -26.18 -35.26
N LEU A 45 -44.85 -26.82 -34.20
CA LEU A 45 -44.41 -26.53 -32.82
C LEU A 45 -42.91 -26.84 -32.63
N GLU A 46 -42.43 -27.93 -33.17
CA GLU A 46 -40.99 -28.28 -33.15
C GLU A 46 -40.15 -27.23 -33.87
N ARG A 47 -40.59 -26.77 -35.05
CA ARG A 47 -39.91 -25.71 -35.80
C ARG A 47 -39.85 -24.40 -35.03
N ARG A 48 -40.98 -23.96 -34.46
CA ARG A 48 -41.04 -22.74 -33.61
C ARG A 48 -40.15 -22.87 -32.40
N ASN A 49 -40.09 -24.03 -31.78
CA ASN A 49 -39.24 -24.28 -30.60
C ASN A 49 -37.73 -24.22 -31.00
N GLN A 50 -37.36 -24.75 -32.16
CA GLN A 50 -35.99 -24.65 -32.71
C GLN A 50 -35.62 -23.19 -33.02
N ASP A 51 -36.51 -22.41 -33.60
CA ASP A 51 -36.28 -21.01 -33.92
C ASP A 51 -36.14 -20.16 -32.64
N LEU A 52 -36.99 -20.39 -31.65
CA LEU A 52 -36.90 -19.73 -30.34
C LEU A 52 -35.61 -20.09 -29.63
N THR A 53 -35.19 -21.33 -29.68
CA THR A 53 -33.93 -21.80 -29.10
C THR A 53 -32.72 -21.09 -29.74
N ARG A 54 -32.69 -20.97 -31.05
CA ARG A 54 -31.62 -20.25 -31.79
C ARG A 54 -31.60 -18.77 -31.44
N TRP A 55 -32.76 -18.13 -31.36
CA TRP A 55 -32.89 -16.72 -30.96
C TRP A 55 -32.39 -16.49 -29.54
N LEU A 56 -32.76 -17.36 -28.58
CA LEU A 56 -32.29 -17.29 -27.19
C LEU A 56 -30.77 -17.46 -27.05
N GLN A 57 -30.22 -18.44 -27.77
CA GLN A 57 -28.76 -18.67 -27.78
C GLN A 57 -27.99 -17.48 -28.33
N GLY A 58 -28.47 -16.86 -29.42
CA GLY A 58 -27.85 -15.66 -29.98
C GLY A 58 -27.87 -14.48 -29.02
N ASN A 59 -28.99 -14.24 -28.33
CA ASN A 59 -29.09 -13.16 -27.34
C ASN A 59 -28.24 -13.42 -26.11
N ILE A 60 -28.18 -14.65 -25.61
CA ILE A 60 -27.32 -15.03 -24.49
C ILE A 60 -25.85 -14.74 -24.80
N SER A 61 -25.38 -15.16 -25.95
CA SER A 61 -24.00 -14.93 -26.39
C SER A 61 -23.67 -13.42 -26.46
N LEU A 62 -24.57 -12.62 -26.99
CA LEU A 62 -24.42 -11.17 -27.09
C LEU A 62 -24.32 -10.52 -25.67
N TYR A 63 -25.17 -10.97 -24.72
CA TYR A 63 -25.12 -10.46 -23.35
C TYR A 63 -23.86 -10.92 -22.60
N GLU A 64 -23.39 -12.15 -22.82
CA GLU A 64 -22.14 -12.64 -22.24
C GLU A 64 -20.93 -11.82 -22.70
N GLU A 65 -20.85 -11.50 -23.99
CA GLU A 65 -19.82 -10.61 -24.53
C GLU A 65 -19.87 -9.22 -23.91
N ARG A 66 -21.08 -8.62 -23.80
CA ARG A 66 -21.26 -7.31 -23.21
C ARG A 66 -20.90 -7.28 -21.71
N ILE A 67 -21.22 -8.34 -20.98
CA ILE A 67 -20.82 -8.50 -19.57
C ILE A 67 -19.29 -8.60 -19.44
N ALA A 68 -18.62 -9.31 -20.35
CA ALA A 68 -17.17 -9.41 -20.33
C ALA A 68 -16.51 -8.03 -20.54
N ILE A 69 -16.97 -7.25 -21.52
CA ILE A 69 -16.49 -5.89 -21.77
C ILE A 69 -16.68 -4.98 -20.55
N LEU A 70 -17.88 -4.99 -19.97
CA LEU A 70 -18.18 -4.17 -18.80
C LEU A 70 -17.35 -4.54 -17.55
N LYS A 71 -17.06 -5.83 -17.37
CA LYS A 71 -16.17 -6.29 -16.29
C LYS A 71 -14.73 -5.79 -16.47
N ASP A 72 -14.23 -5.82 -17.70
CA ASP A 72 -12.88 -5.30 -17.96
C ASP A 72 -12.79 -3.78 -17.76
N GLU A 73 -13.79 -3.06 -18.23
CA GLU A 73 -13.87 -1.61 -18.02
C GLU A 73 -13.99 -1.25 -16.53
N ALA A 74 -14.81 -1.95 -15.75
CA ALA A 74 -14.93 -1.78 -14.31
C ALA A 74 -13.58 -2.04 -13.60
N LYS A 75 -12.84 -3.06 -14.00
CA LYS A 75 -11.50 -3.36 -13.46
C LYS A 75 -10.50 -2.24 -13.79
N ARG A 76 -10.54 -1.70 -15.00
CA ARG A 76 -9.68 -0.58 -15.39
C ARG A 76 -9.96 0.67 -14.55
N ILE A 77 -11.25 1.03 -14.38
CA ILE A 77 -11.67 2.17 -13.56
C ILE A 77 -11.26 1.98 -12.08
N ALA A 78 -11.40 0.78 -11.53
CA ALA A 78 -10.99 0.49 -10.16
C ALA A 78 -9.47 0.67 -9.96
N ASN A 79 -8.65 0.24 -10.91
CA ASN A 79 -7.21 0.42 -10.88
C ASN A 79 -6.82 1.90 -10.96
N GLU A 80 -7.46 2.67 -11.85
CA GLU A 80 -7.24 4.11 -12.00
C GLU A 80 -7.64 4.87 -10.72
N ALA A 81 -8.79 4.55 -10.14
CA ALA A 81 -9.24 5.13 -8.87
C ALA A 81 -8.25 4.85 -7.73
N THR A 82 -7.65 3.66 -7.67
CA THR A 82 -6.64 3.30 -6.68
C THR A 82 -5.37 4.13 -6.87
N SER A 83 -4.91 4.27 -8.11
CA SER A 83 -3.76 5.11 -8.46
C SER A 83 -3.98 6.58 -8.08
N LEU A 84 -5.13 7.15 -8.44
CA LEU A 84 -5.47 8.53 -8.12
C LEU A 84 -5.56 8.77 -6.60
N ARG A 85 -6.13 7.84 -5.83
CA ARG A 85 -6.15 7.92 -4.36
C ARG A 85 -4.76 7.93 -3.76
N SER A 86 -3.84 7.12 -4.29
CA SER A 86 -2.44 7.10 -3.85
C SER A 86 -1.76 8.45 -4.13
N ARG A 87 -1.92 8.99 -5.34
CA ARG A 87 -1.37 10.31 -5.71
C ARG A 87 -1.94 11.43 -4.84
N LEU A 88 -3.25 11.40 -4.56
CA LEU A 88 -3.90 12.38 -3.70
C LEU A 88 -3.32 12.36 -2.28
N ARG A 89 -3.09 11.17 -1.70
CA ARG A 89 -2.46 11.02 -0.37
C ARG A 89 -1.06 11.64 -0.34
N ILE A 90 -0.26 11.42 -1.38
CA ILE A 90 1.08 12.00 -1.49
C ILE A 90 0.98 13.53 -1.53
N LEU A 91 0.13 14.09 -2.39
CA LEU A 91 -0.06 15.53 -2.50
C LEU A 91 -0.56 16.17 -1.19
N GLN A 92 -1.50 15.53 -0.52
CA GLN A 92 -1.98 16.00 0.80
C GLN A 92 -0.88 15.96 1.86
N SER A 93 -0.03 14.92 1.87
CA SER A 93 1.10 14.84 2.81
C SER A 93 2.18 15.89 2.51
N GLN A 94 2.41 16.22 1.25
CA GLN A 94 3.31 17.29 0.84
C GLN A 94 2.77 18.68 1.22
N ALA A 95 1.47 18.91 1.01
CA ALA A 95 0.80 20.17 1.36
C ALA A 95 0.84 20.46 2.88
N ASN A 96 0.91 19.42 3.72
CA ASN A 96 0.99 19.54 5.17
C ASN A 96 2.44 19.66 5.71
N THR A 97 3.42 20.02 4.86
CA THR A 97 4.79 20.24 5.28
C THR A 97 4.94 21.64 5.88
N THR A 98 5.45 21.70 7.12
CA THR A 98 5.65 22.95 7.87
C THR A 98 7.09 23.02 8.36
N VAL A 99 7.78 24.11 8.10
CA VAL A 99 9.05 24.43 8.76
C VAL A 99 8.73 24.99 10.15
N LEU A 100 9.16 24.29 11.19
CA LEU A 100 8.91 24.66 12.58
C LEU A 100 10.00 25.58 13.14
N GLY A 101 11.20 25.55 12.58
CA GLY A 101 12.29 26.43 12.94
C GLY A 101 13.52 26.26 12.06
N ILE A 102 14.33 27.28 12.00
CA ILE A 102 15.65 27.29 11.36
C ILE A 102 16.60 27.92 12.35
N TYR A 103 17.70 27.24 12.64
CA TYR A 103 18.68 27.63 13.64
C TYR A 103 20.06 27.62 13.01
N PHE A 104 20.93 28.46 13.51
CA PHE A 104 22.29 28.58 13.05
C PHE A 104 23.27 28.53 14.21
N SER A 105 24.46 28.02 14.00
CA SER A 105 25.58 28.18 14.96
C SER A 105 26.64 29.11 14.37
N PRO A 106 27.53 29.68 15.19
CA PRO A 106 27.55 29.55 16.65
C PRO A 106 26.48 30.43 17.36
N LYS A 107 26.11 30.02 18.57
CA LYS A 107 25.19 30.76 19.46
C LYS A 107 23.72 30.83 19.04
N GLY A 108 23.31 30.10 18.04
CA GLY A 108 21.92 30.06 17.54
C GLY A 108 21.07 28.94 18.19
N GLY A 109 21.63 28.19 19.15
CA GLY A 109 20.88 27.22 19.96
C GLY A 109 20.55 25.88 19.24
N CYS A 110 21.38 25.45 18.28
CA CYS A 110 21.16 24.18 17.57
C CYS A 110 21.11 22.98 18.52
N GLU A 111 22.07 22.89 19.45
CA GLU A 111 22.10 21.85 20.49
C GLU A 111 20.84 21.87 21.36
N ALA A 112 20.45 23.05 21.86
CA ALA A 112 19.25 23.19 22.68
C ALA A 112 17.97 22.74 21.95
N GLN A 113 17.87 22.99 20.65
CA GLN A 113 16.73 22.54 19.86
C GLN A 113 16.70 21.02 19.67
N ILE A 114 17.85 20.39 19.43
CA ILE A 114 17.95 18.93 19.37
C ILE A 114 17.45 18.31 20.68
N ILE A 115 17.96 18.78 21.81
CA ILE A 115 17.54 18.35 23.16
C ILE A 115 16.04 18.57 23.38
N TRP A 116 15.53 19.74 23.00
CA TRP A 116 14.09 20.06 23.15
C TRP A 116 13.18 19.07 22.41
N TRP A 117 13.60 18.62 21.23
CA TRP A 117 12.85 17.65 20.43
C TRP A 117 12.99 16.22 20.95
N ILE A 118 14.18 15.79 21.42
CA ILE A 118 14.41 14.48 22.04
C ILE A 118 13.47 14.30 23.24
N ASN A 119 13.35 15.34 24.07
CA ASN A 119 12.50 15.31 25.27
C ASN A 119 11.00 15.23 24.97
N ARG A 120 10.59 15.45 23.73
CA ARG A 120 9.19 15.37 23.25
C ARG A 120 8.88 14.15 22.40
N ALA A 121 9.87 13.33 22.14
CA ALA A 121 9.68 12.06 21.47
C ALA A 121 8.88 11.08 22.34
N ASN A 122 7.91 10.39 21.74
CA ASN A 122 7.05 9.44 22.45
C ASN A 122 7.09 8.03 21.85
N ILE A 123 7.49 7.89 20.57
CA ILE A 123 7.43 6.63 19.83
C ILE A 123 8.83 6.21 19.39
N SER A 124 9.53 7.06 18.60
CA SER A 124 10.81 6.72 18.01
C SER A 124 11.72 7.92 17.82
N ILE A 125 13.02 7.67 17.87
CA ILE A 125 14.09 8.59 17.48
C ILE A 125 15.10 7.79 16.64
N HIS A 126 15.15 8.07 15.35
CA HIS A 126 16.10 7.45 14.42
C HIS A 126 17.12 8.48 13.94
N ILE A 127 18.40 8.13 14.03
CA ILE A 127 19.49 9.09 13.82
C ILE A 127 20.52 8.53 12.84
N LEU A 128 20.90 9.37 11.87
CA LEU A 128 22.08 9.20 11.02
C LEU A 128 23.03 10.36 11.31
N ILE A 129 24.21 10.09 11.85
CA ILE A 129 25.11 11.15 12.30
C ILE A 129 26.56 10.93 11.88
N TYR A 130 27.16 11.93 11.24
CA TYR A 130 28.55 11.90 10.85
C TYR A 130 29.48 12.05 12.06
N SER A 131 29.34 13.13 12.84
CA SER A 131 30.17 13.37 14.03
C SER A 131 29.31 13.72 15.24
N PHE A 132 29.46 12.96 16.33
CA PHE A 132 28.67 13.09 17.54
C PHE A 132 29.57 12.99 18.78
N THR A 133 29.77 14.13 19.46
CA THR A 133 30.66 14.29 20.63
C THR A 133 30.05 15.20 21.70
N LEU A 134 28.75 15.49 21.67
CA LEU A 134 28.05 16.30 22.68
C LEU A 134 27.37 15.39 23.73
N ASP A 135 27.95 15.31 24.91
CA ASP A 135 27.43 14.55 26.04
C ASP A 135 25.96 14.86 26.37
N SER A 136 25.60 16.15 26.31
CA SER A 136 24.25 16.62 26.61
C SER A 136 23.18 15.97 25.72
N ILE A 137 23.49 15.75 24.45
CA ILE A 137 22.56 15.10 23.53
C ILE A 137 22.49 13.59 23.80
N SER A 138 23.63 12.94 24.08
CA SER A 138 23.63 11.50 24.38
C SER A 138 22.92 11.19 25.69
N ASP A 139 23.04 12.06 26.72
CA ASP A 139 22.32 11.92 27.98
C ASP A 139 20.79 11.95 27.75
N GLU A 140 20.30 12.88 26.94
CA GLU A 140 18.88 12.96 26.64
C GLU A 140 18.38 11.81 25.73
N LEU A 141 19.22 11.26 24.86
CA LEU A 141 18.88 10.04 24.11
C LEU A 141 18.76 8.82 25.04
N ILE A 142 19.64 8.69 26.03
CA ILE A 142 19.56 7.64 27.04
C ILE A 142 18.27 7.82 27.85
N ASN A 143 17.97 9.04 28.33
CA ASN A 143 16.73 9.35 29.02
C ASN A 143 15.48 9.00 28.16
N ALA A 144 15.51 9.28 26.86
CA ALA A 144 14.43 8.91 25.95
C ALA A 144 14.28 7.38 25.81
N TYR A 145 15.39 6.67 25.70
CA TYR A 145 15.42 5.20 25.64
C TYR A 145 14.86 4.57 26.92
N ASP A 146 15.24 5.11 28.09
CA ASP A 146 14.75 4.66 29.40
C ASP A 146 13.24 4.94 29.58
N ARG A 147 12.71 5.96 28.91
CA ARG A 147 11.26 6.20 28.83
C ARG A 147 10.52 5.22 27.92
N GLY A 148 11.23 4.33 27.19
CA GLY A 148 10.64 3.36 26.27
C GLY A 148 10.50 3.83 24.83
N VAL A 149 11.14 4.95 24.45
CA VAL A 149 11.21 5.42 23.06
C VAL A 149 12.14 4.49 22.25
N ASP A 150 11.75 4.09 21.04
CA ASP A 150 12.61 3.30 20.13
C ASP A 150 13.73 4.19 19.58
N VAL A 151 14.89 4.22 20.27
CA VAL A 151 16.06 5.01 19.88
C VAL A 151 17.02 4.14 19.08
N LYS A 152 17.39 4.56 17.87
CA LYS A 152 18.39 3.91 17.02
C LYS A 152 19.35 4.94 16.42
N VAL A 153 20.65 4.66 16.45
CA VAL A 153 21.66 5.59 15.95
C VAL A 153 22.66 4.89 15.03
N VAL A 154 22.83 5.41 13.83
CA VAL A 154 23.93 5.01 12.94
C VAL A 154 25.02 6.07 12.94
N PHE A 155 26.21 5.66 13.27
CA PHE A 155 27.42 6.50 13.28
C PHE A 155 28.23 6.31 11.99
N GLU A 156 28.83 7.36 11.50
CA GLU A 156 29.94 7.23 10.54
C GLU A 156 31.12 6.52 11.21
N LYS A 157 31.52 5.37 10.66
CA LYS A 157 32.56 4.49 11.23
C LYS A 157 33.90 5.19 11.49
N ASN A 158 34.31 6.11 10.60
CA ASN A 158 35.57 6.83 10.71
C ASN A 158 35.54 7.93 11.79
N GLN A 159 34.37 8.24 12.31
CA GLN A 159 34.14 9.22 13.39
C GLN A 159 33.94 8.55 14.76
N VAL A 160 33.90 7.22 14.83
CA VAL A 160 33.85 6.48 16.10
C VAL A 160 35.23 6.48 16.74
N THR A 161 35.48 7.47 17.57
CA THR A 161 36.73 7.67 18.32
C THR A 161 36.45 7.56 19.83
N LYS A 162 37.52 7.67 20.65
CA LYS A 162 37.40 7.73 22.11
C LYS A 162 36.59 8.94 22.62
N HIS A 163 36.36 9.94 21.78
CA HIS A 163 35.61 11.15 22.09
C HIS A 163 34.17 11.13 21.52
N SER A 164 33.81 10.08 20.77
CA SER A 164 32.45 9.95 20.25
C SER A 164 31.51 9.36 21.30
N GLU A 165 30.25 9.70 21.23
CA GLU A 165 29.19 9.21 22.11
C GLU A 165 28.80 7.75 21.86
N TYR A 166 29.40 7.09 20.86
CA TYR A 166 29.10 5.71 20.50
C TYR A 166 29.20 4.72 21.68
N GLN A 167 30.33 4.76 22.41
CA GLN A 167 30.56 3.83 23.53
C GLN A 167 29.63 4.10 24.71
N LYS A 168 29.31 5.37 24.99
CA LYS A 168 28.38 5.78 26.04
C LYS A 168 26.97 5.27 25.77
N LEU A 169 26.45 5.50 24.56
CA LEU A 169 25.15 5.00 24.13
C LEU A 169 25.09 3.46 24.13
N LYS A 170 26.14 2.80 23.64
CA LYS A 170 26.24 1.34 23.66
C LYS A 170 26.25 0.75 25.07
N ALA A 171 26.96 1.39 26.00
CA ALA A 171 26.99 0.98 27.41
C ALA A 171 25.61 1.13 28.08
N ALA A 172 24.83 2.15 27.69
CA ALA A 172 23.44 2.34 28.09
C ALA A 172 22.44 1.43 27.34
N ARG A 173 22.92 0.51 26.50
CA ARG A 173 22.11 -0.42 25.68
C ARG A 173 21.23 0.25 24.63
N VAL A 174 21.46 1.51 24.31
CA VAL A 174 20.83 2.15 23.15
C VAL A 174 21.33 1.44 21.88
N PRO A 175 20.46 0.99 20.97
CA PRO A 175 20.85 0.40 19.70
C PRO A 175 21.69 1.37 18.86
N VAL A 176 22.98 1.05 18.69
CA VAL A 176 23.94 1.81 17.87
C VAL A 176 24.61 0.91 16.86
N ARG A 177 24.82 1.41 15.66
CA ARG A 177 25.54 0.71 14.57
C ARG A 177 26.56 1.62 13.90
N ASN A 178 27.57 0.98 13.28
CA ASN A 178 28.54 1.68 12.43
C ASN A 178 28.15 1.51 10.97
N ASP A 179 28.15 2.58 10.23
CA ASP A 179 27.92 2.54 8.79
C ASP A 179 29.02 1.75 8.07
N THR A 180 28.65 1.04 7.02
CA THR A 180 29.57 0.22 6.22
C THR A 180 29.89 0.81 4.83
N ASN A 181 29.32 1.97 4.46
CA ASN A 181 29.58 2.61 3.18
C ASN A 181 31.10 2.79 2.97
N PRO A 182 31.68 2.41 1.81
CA PRO A 182 33.09 2.66 1.50
C PRO A 182 33.50 4.13 1.54
N GLY A 183 32.61 5.04 1.19
CA GLY A 183 32.75 6.48 1.40
C GLY A 183 32.34 6.89 2.82
N PHE A 184 31.83 8.11 2.96
CA PHE A 184 31.34 8.61 4.24
C PHE A 184 29.81 8.59 4.28
N MET A 185 29.24 8.14 5.40
CA MET A 185 27.88 8.44 5.78
C MET A 185 27.85 9.85 6.39
N HIS A 186 27.63 10.86 5.55
CA HIS A 186 27.79 12.28 5.94
C HIS A 186 26.47 12.95 6.35
N ASN A 187 25.46 12.15 6.69
CA ASN A 187 24.17 12.65 7.19
C ASN A 187 24.27 13.27 8.58
N LYS A 188 23.41 14.24 8.86
CA LYS A 188 23.12 14.82 10.17
C LYS A 188 21.61 14.93 10.23
N VAL A 189 20.97 13.83 10.60
CA VAL A 189 19.51 13.67 10.55
C VAL A 189 19.02 13.04 11.83
N MET A 190 17.93 13.57 12.36
CA MET A 190 17.14 12.95 13.41
C MET A 190 15.68 12.95 12.98
N ILE A 191 15.06 11.78 13.01
CA ILE A 191 13.64 11.57 12.70
C ILE A 191 12.93 11.23 14.00
N ILE A 192 11.87 11.94 14.34
CA ILE A 192 11.11 11.76 15.59
C ILE A 192 9.68 11.39 15.27
N ASP A 193 9.21 10.29 15.87
CA ASP A 193 7.83 9.79 15.81
C ASP A 193 7.29 9.67 14.38
N GLY A 194 8.14 9.46 13.37
CA GLY A 194 7.78 9.39 11.96
C GLY A 194 7.11 10.65 11.38
N LYS A 195 7.31 11.81 12.01
CA LYS A 195 6.62 13.06 11.63
C LYS A 195 7.46 14.33 11.69
N ILE A 196 8.54 14.35 12.50
CA ILE A 196 9.45 15.49 12.66
C ILE A 196 10.82 15.07 12.13
N VAL A 197 11.43 15.93 11.33
CA VAL A 197 12.80 15.74 10.84
C VAL A 197 13.63 16.95 11.21
N LEU A 198 14.75 16.70 11.87
CA LEU A 198 15.81 17.68 12.09
C LEU A 198 16.97 17.32 11.14
N THR A 199 17.43 18.29 10.37
CA THR A 199 18.54 18.08 9.42
C THR A 199 19.26 19.39 9.14
N GLY A 200 20.42 19.30 8.49
CA GLY A 200 21.25 20.44 8.12
C GLY A 200 22.72 20.09 8.03
N SER A 201 23.58 21.08 8.16
CA SER A 201 25.04 20.87 8.20
C SER A 201 25.56 20.60 9.61
N PHE A 202 24.75 20.86 10.66
CA PHE A 202 25.15 20.85 12.06
C PHE A 202 25.55 19.44 12.55
N ASN A 203 26.86 19.21 12.74
CA ASN A 203 27.33 18.04 13.48
C ASN A 203 27.08 18.21 14.99
N TRP A 204 26.84 17.12 15.69
CA TRP A 204 26.59 17.16 17.13
C TRP A 204 27.91 17.21 17.91
N SER A 205 28.61 18.31 17.74
CA SER A 205 29.96 18.51 18.30
C SER A 205 30.13 19.91 18.85
N VAL A 206 31.05 20.03 19.82
CA VAL A 206 31.42 21.33 20.45
C VAL A 206 31.88 22.33 19.39
N SER A 207 32.62 21.89 18.35
CA SER A 207 33.06 22.78 17.28
C SER A 207 31.90 23.30 16.45
N ALA A 208 30.92 22.45 16.14
CA ALA A 208 29.72 22.85 15.40
C ALA A 208 28.88 23.86 16.22
N GLU A 209 28.69 23.65 17.54
CA GLU A 209 27.88 24.52 18.37
C GLU A 209 28.57 25.89 18.65
N LYS A 210 29.90 25.89 18.83
CA LYS A 210 30.59 27.08 19.37
C LYS A 210 31.44 27.85 18.37
N ARG A 211 31.80 27.26 17.23
CA ARG A 211 32.80 27.83 16.31
C ARG A 211 32.38 27.90 14.85
N ASN A 212 31.75 26.83 14.36
CA ASN A 212 31.43 26.72 12.94
C ASN A 212 30.13 27.46 12.59
N ASN A 213 30.06 27.98 11.39
CA ASN A 213 28.80 28.42 10.80
C ASN A 213 28.07 27.20 10.25
N GLU A 214 27.07 26.73 10.97
CA GLU A 214 26.23 25.58 10.60
C GLU A 214 24.76 25.97 10.58
N ASN A 215 23.91 25.10 10.05
CA ASN A 215 22.46 25.25 10.09
C ASN A 215 21.77 23.98 10.57
N LEU A 216 20.61 24.18 11.18
CA LEU A 216 19.67 23.13 11.57
C LEU A 216 18.28 23.59 11.19
N ILE A 217 17.55 22.78 10.42
CA ILE A 217 16.15 22.98 10.08
C ILE A 217 15.29 21.92 10.75
N VAL A 218 14.14 22.32 11.26
CA VAL A 218 13.14 21.43 11.87
C VAL A 218 11.89 21.45 11.01
N ILE A 219 11.51 20.28 10.49
CA ILE A 219 10.40 20.11 9.56
C ILE A 219 9.37 19.16 10.17
N ARG A 220 8.11 19.56 10.17
CA ARG A 220 6.97 18.68 10.46
C ARG A 220 6.32 18.26 9.13
N SER A 221 6.44 16.99 8.79
CA SER A 221 5.85 16.42 7.58
C SER A 221 5.89 14.89 7.62
N LEU A 222 4.75 14.25 7.50
CA LEU A 222 4.68 12.79 7.36
C LEU A 222 5.38 12.30 6.08
N TYR A 223 5.31 13.11 5.01
CA TYR A 223 5.97 12.77 3.76
C TYR A 223 7.50 12.83 3.87
N VAL A 224 8.03 13.95 4.38
CA VAL A 224 9.49 14.13 4.55
C VAL A 224 10.03 13.09 5.52
N ALA A 225 9.37 12.90 6.67
CA ALA A 225 9.79 11.91 7.65
C ALA A 225 9.83 10.49 7.05
N ARG A 226 8.81 10.08 6.28
CA ARG A 226 8.80 8.78 5.61
C ARG A 226 9.98 8.61 4.64
N VAL A 227 10.32 9.62 3.85
CA VAL A 227 11.46 9.55 2.91
C VAL A 227 12.77 9.36 3.66
N TYR A 228 12.93 10.05 4.79
CA TYR A 228 14.12 9.89 5.64
C TYR A 228 14.14 8.55 6.39
N GLU A 229 12.98 8.02 6.81
CA GLU A 229 12.89 6.67 7.43
C GLU A 229 13.27 5.57 6.42
N GLU A 230 12.81 5.68 5.16
CA GLU A 230 13.18 4.72 4.10
C GLU A 230 14.72 4.70 3.88
N GLU A 231 15.38 5.85 3.92
CA GLU A 231 16.84 5.91 3.83
C GLU A 231 17.52 5.45 5.13
N PHE A 232 16.95 5.79 6.30
CA PHE A 232 17.43 5.30 7.58
C PHE A 232 17.41 3.76 7.62
N ASP A 233 16.30 3.14 7.29
CA ASP A 233 16.14 1.69 7.29
C ASP A 233 17.15 1.00 6.36
N LYS A 234 17.37 1.57 5.17
CA LYS A 234 18.35 1.08 4.22
C LYS A 234 19.76 1.11 4.80
N ILE A 235 20.17 2.23 5.40
CA ILE A 235 21.50 2.39 6.03
C ILE A 235 21.60 1.49 7.26
N TRP A 236 20.60 1.48 8.13
CA TRP A 236 20.54 0.65 9.33
C TRP A 236 20.73 -0.82 9.02
N ASN A 237 20.01 -1.35 8.04
CA ASN A 237 20.06 -2.78 7.67
C ASN A 237 21.41 -3.19 7.07
N ASN A 238 22.14 -2.25 6.49
CA ASN A 238 23.50 -2.46 5.95
C ASN A 238 24.62 -2.15 6.96
N SER A 239 24.29 -1.64 8.16
CA SER A 239 25.24 -1.26 9.22
C SER A 239 25.50 -2.39 10.21
N VAL A 240 26.64 -2.34 10.92
CA VAL A 240 27.11 -3.35 11.90
C VAL A 240 27.28 -2.79 13.30
#